data_374eb330cdb2f2b83968d20467b50358
#
_entry.id   374eb330cdb2f2b83968d20467b50358
#
_cell.length_a   1.000
_cell.length_b   1.000
_cell.length_c   1.000
_cell.angle_alpha   90.00
_cell.angle_beta   90.00
_cell.angle_gamma   90.00
#
_symmetry.space_group_name_H-M   'P 1'
#
loop_
_entity.id
_entity.type
_entity.pdbx_description
1 polymer ?
#
loop_
_entity_poly.entity_id
_entity_poly.type
_entity_poly.pdbx_seq_one_letter_code
_entity_poly.pdbx_strand_id
1 'polypeptide(L)'
;MAAAGSGSSVVSMAAAGGPALWRRLLGLLPHGRLGLAALLGRLSDRLSLGRDRRSRRSSWLLLAPLLTPVVPQVTAPSFCVCPEGAHRFQWIRNLVPEFAVSSSRIRVLSSPTEFYELMKEQIKAAKQRVVVASLYLGTGLLEQELVDCIEETLEKSLQASGPSDFRVSILLDFTRGSRGRKNSRTMLLPLLRRFPEQVRVSLFHTPNLRGLLKCLIPERFNETIGLQHIKVYLFDDNVILSGANLSDSYFTNRQDRYVFLQDSHEIADFFTELVDAIGDVSLHLQPDDTVQMMEGMVHPYQGDKTTYCEVANRRVMEVINAARTRQELHTQTFHGRRSEGDPLLPQQNPDAGGDQKTEPDTWIYPLIQMKPFGIQIDEIVTETLLTEAERGARIHLTTGYFNLTQAYMDLILSTRAEYQILLASPEVNGFFGAKGVAGAIPAAYVYIEHQFYSEVCCLGQQDRVQLREYYRNGWTFHAKDLLPFADSDLPYSLRVTLALYSTCPLKPMGGPCLEQRHTVQRRAAAWLCVATGQHP
;
A
#
# COMPACT_ATOMS: atom_id res chain seq x y z
N MET A 1 -34.99 12.88 21.14
CA MET A 1 -34.33 11.59 21.01
C MET A 1 -32.90 11.89 20.62
N ALA A 2 -31.97 11.74 21.56
CA ALA A 2 -30.64 12.28 21.49
C ALA A 2 -29.74 11.28 20.75
N ALA A 3 -29.12 11.72 19.66
CA ALA A 3 -28.02 11.02 19.00
C ALA A 3 -26.75 11.23 19.85
N ALA A 4 -26.27 10.18 20.49
CA ALA A 4 -24.99 10.18 21.18
C ALA A 4 -23.86 10.19 20.16
N GLY A 5 -23.31 11.36 19.89
CA GLY A 5 -22.08 11.52 19.13
C GLY A 5 -20.89 10.99 19.93
N SER A 6 -20.33 9.86 19.53
CA SER A 6 -19.07 9.34 20.08
C SER A 6 -17.93 10.19 19.53
N GLY A 7 -17.52 11.23 20.28
CA GLY A 7 -16.40 12.08 19.92
C GLY A 7 -15.08 11.32 19.96
N SER A 8 -14.37 11.27 18.85
CA SER A 8 -12.95 10.94 18.82
C SER A 8 -12.17 12.17 19.29
N SER A 9 -11.47 12.07 20.42
CA SER A 9 -10.63 13.16 20.89
C SER A 9 -9.25 13.07 20.25
N VAL A 10 -8.86 14.12 19.53
CA VAL A 10 -7.49 14.32 19.06
C VAL A 10 -6.77 15.17 20.11
N VAL A 11 -5.79 14.61 20.80
CA VAL A 11 -5.01 15.32 21.83
C VAL A 11 -3.76 15.87 21.16
N SER A 12 -3.57 17.18 21.29
CA SER A 12 -2.34 17.84 20.85
C SER A 12 -1.23 17.62 21.87
N MET A 13 -0.05 17.15 21.48
CA MET A 13 1.12 16.96 22.36
C MET A 13 1.79 18.29 22.78
N ALA A 14 1.26 19.43 22.38
CA ALA A 14 1.80 20.69 22.81
C ALA A 14 1.56 20.90 24.32
N ALA A 15 2.61 20.68 25.12
CA ALA A 15 2.86 21.28 26.44
C ALA A 15 2.27 20.64 27.72
N ALA A 16 1.85 19.38 27.81
CA ALA A 16 1.39 18.86 29.11
C ALA A 16 1.79 17.43 29.51
N GLY A 17 2.79 16.83 28.90
CA GLY A 17 3.29 15.49 29.26
C GLY A 17 4.72 15.54 29.83
N GLY A 18 4.87 15.90 31.12
CA GLY A 18 6.18 15.96 31.77
C GLY A 18 6.86 14.58 31.87
N PRO A 19 8.15 14.54 32.29
CA PRO A 19 9.02 13.34 32.31
C PRO A 19 8.48 12.14 33.09
N ALA A 20 7.39 12.28 33.83
CA ALA A 20 6.82 11.27 34.70
C ALA A 20 6.06 10.16 33.95
N LEU A 21 5.40 10.47 32.82
CA LEU A 21 4.69 9.47 32.02
C LEU A 21 5.69 8.57 31.29
N TRP A 22 6.76 9.15 30.78
CA TRP A 22 7.85 8.44 30.10
C TRP A 22 8.62 7.49 31.03
N ARG A 23 8.83 7.89 32.28
CA ARG A 23 9.45 7.02 33.31
C ARG A 23 8.59 5.81 33.67
N ARG A 24 7.25 5.90 33.60
CA ARG A 24 6.36 4.76 33.85
C ARG A 24 6.35 3.75 32.70
N LEU A 25 6.43 4.20 31.46
CA LEU A 25 6.48 3.30 30.28
C LEU A 25 7.85 2.59 30.17
N LEU A 26 8.95 3.28 30.46
CA LEU A 26 10.29 2.69 30.47
C LEU A 26 10.53 1.74 31.66
N GLY A 27 9.81 1.92 32.78
CA GLY A 27 9.89 1.04 33.95
C GLY A 27 9.20 -0.32 33.80
N LEU A 28 8.43 -0.54 32.73
CA LEU A 28 7.72 -1.80 32.48
C LEU A 28 8.54 -2.86 31.71
N LEU A 29 9.79 -2.57 31.36
CA LEU A 29 10.67 -3.53 30.69
C LEU A 29 11.37 -4.41 31.77
N PRO A 30 11.06 -5.71 31.88
CA PRO A 30 11.74 -6.60 32.80
C PRO A 30 13.20 -6.78 32.39
N HIS A 31 14.11 -6.54 33.33
CA HIS A 31 15.58 -6.53 33.17
C HIS A 31 16.21 -7.84 32.64
N GLY A 32 15.43 -8.88 32.35
CA GLY A 32 15.93 -10.21 31.96
C GLY A 32 15.89 -10.55 30.48
N ARG A 33 15.34 -9.70 29.58
CA ARG A 33 15.11 -10.08 28.17
C ARG A 33 16.02 -9.40 27.13
N LEU A 34 16.94 -8.57 27.54
CA LEU A 34 17.95 -7.95 26.69
C LEU A 34 18.99 -8.94 26.11
N GLY A 35 19.12 -10.13 26.70
CA GLY A 35 20.11 -11.13 26.29
C GLY A 35 19.87 -11.77 24.92
N LEU A 36 18.62 -11.96 24.50
CA LEU A 36 18.30 -12.67 23.26
C LEU A 36 18.48 -11.78 22.03
N ALA A 37 18.13 -10.50 22.13
CA ALA A 37 18.34 -9.53 21.05
C ALA A 37 19.84 -9.26 20.84
N ALA A 38 20.62 -9.22 21.92
CA ALA A 38 22.09 -9.09 21.88
C ALA A 38 22.76 -10.36 21.33
N LEU A 39 22.18 -11.55 21.55
CA LEU A 39 22.69 -12.83 21.03
C LEU A 39 22.45 -12.94 19.52
N LEU A 40 21.30 -12.53 19.04
CA LEU A 40 20.96 -12.50 17.60
C LEU A 40 21.79 -11.46 16.85
N GLY A 41 22.08 -10.30 17.45
CA GLY A 41 23.01 -9.31 16.92
C GLY A 41 24.43 -9.87 16.77
N ARG A 42 24.95 -10.57 17.78
CA ARG A 42 26.31 -11.16 17.74
C ARG A 42 26.45 -12.34 16.78
N LEU A 43 25.37 -13.06 16.48
CA LEU A 43 25.35 -14.11 15.45
C LEU A 43 25.37 -13.51 14.05
N SER A 44 24.68 -12.39 13.81
CA SER A 44 24.74 -11.64 12.57
C SER A 44 26.15 -11.10 12.29
N ASP A 45 26.79 -10.55 13.32
CA ASP A 45 28.16 -9.99 13.20
C ASP A 45 29.22 -11.06 12.94
N ARG A 46 29.06 -12.27 13.46
CA ARG A 46 30.00 -13.39 13.19
C ARG A 46 29.88 -13.98 11.80
N LEU A 47 28.71 -13.89 11.17
CA LEU A 47 28.48 -14.35 9.80
C LEU A 47 28.95 -13.32 8.74
N SER A 48 29.15 -12.06 9.13
CA SER A 48 29.65 -10.98 8.24
C SER A 48 31.17 -10.81 8.27
N LEU A 49 31.89 -11.40 9.25
CA LEU A 49 33.34 -11.23 9.43
C LEU A 49 34.22 -12.23 8.66
N GLY A 50 33.66 -12.97 7.72
CA GLY A 50 34.35 -14.00 6.93
C GLY A 50 34.93 -13.55 5.60
N ARG A 51 35.22 -12.26 5.34
CA ARG A 51 36.04 -11.85 4.18
C ARG A 51 36.78 -10.54 4.39
N ASP A 52 38.10 -10.67 4.23
CA ASP A 52 39.14 -9.71 3.89
C ASP A 52 39.68 -8.74 4.96
N ARG A 53 40.74 -9.26 5.59
CA ARG A 53 41.92 -8.44 5.92
C ARG A 53 43.05 -8.83 4.99
N ARG A 54 43.39 -7.96 4.03
CA ARG A 54 44.78 -7.65 3.68
C ARG A 54 44.91 -6.39 2.83
N SER A 55 45.58 -5.44 3.44
CA SER A 55 46.15 -4.22 2.89
C SER A 55 47.09 -4.52 1.72
N ARG A 56 47.04 -3.72 0.62
CA ARG A 56 48.22 -3.02 0.09
C ARG A 56 47.85 -1.97 -0.93
N ARG A 57 48.34 -0.76 -0.71
CA ARG A 57 48.42 0.32 -1.70
C ARG A 57 49.21 -0.15 -2.92
N SER A 58 48.75 0.12 -4.11
CA SER A 58 49.53 0.64 -5.22
C SER A 58 48.61 1.02 -6.38
N SER A 59 48.92 2.18 -6.93
CA SER A 59 48.39 2.77 -8.14
C SER A 59 48.46 1.85 -9.34
N TRP A 60 47.37 1.74 -10.10
CA TRP A 60 47.37 1.57 -11.55
C TRP A 60 46.15 2.21 -12.14
N LEU A 61 46.34 3.31 -12.83
CA LEU A 61 45.46 3.85 -13.84
C LEU A 61 45.49 2.93 -15.07
N LEU A 62 44.37 2.88 -15.76
CA LEU A 62 44.12 2.48 -17.15
C LEU A 62 43.43 1.13 -17.39
N LEU A 63 42.35 1.30 -18.17
CA LEU A 63 41.55 0.34 -18.96
C LEU A 63 40.33 -0.28 -18.26
N ALA A 64 39.21 0.49 -18.34
CA ALA A 64 37.90 -0.10 -18.49
C ALA A 64 37.65 -0.48 -19.97
N PRO A 65 36.86 -1.52 -20.24
CA PRO A 65 35.65 -1.20 -20.99
C PRO A 65 34.37 -1.82 -20.43
N LEU A 66 33.34 -0.96 -20.29
CA LEU A 66 31.96 -1.11 -20.78
C LEU A 66 31.27 -2.47 -20.57
N LEU A 67 30.48 -2.54 -19.52
CA LEU A 67 29.11 -3.13 -19.48
C LEU A 67 28.47 -2.76 -18.16
N THR A 68 28.12 -1.49 -18.00
CA THR A 68 27.12 -1.07 -17.02
C THR A 68 25.75 -1.25 -17.66
N PRO A 69 24.78 -1.91 -17.01
CA PRO A 69 23.40 -1.82 -17.46
C PRO A 69 22.98 -0.35 -17.34
N VAL A 70 22.57 0.22 -18.45
CA VAL A 70 21.96 1.55 -18.52
C VAL A 70 20.65 1.48 -17.73
N VAL A 71 20.71 1.81 -16.46
CA VAL A 71 19.54 2.26 -15.73
C VAL A 71 19.25 3.64 -16.32
N PRO A 72 18.10 3.88 -16.97
CA PRO A 72 17.75 5.23 -17.37
C PRO A 72 17.75 6.06 -16.09
N GLN A 73 18.69 6.98 -15.94
CA GLN A 73 18.57 8.08 -15.01
C GLN A 73 17.33 8.85 -15.45
N VAL A 74 16.22 8.62 -14.74
CA VAL A 74 15.11 9.55 -14.78
C VAL A 74 15.64 10.81 -14.11
N THR A 75 16.21 11.70 -14.91
CA THR A 75 16.44 13.08 -14.51
C THR A 75 15.08 13.60 -14.06
N ALA A 76 15.02 14.09 -12.82
CA ALA A 76 13.84 14.78 -12.32
C ALA A 76 13.38 15.75 -13.43
N PRO A 77 12.13 15.68 -13.90
CA PRO A 77 11.68 16.57 -14.97
C PRO A 77 11.85 18.01 -14.47
N SER A 78 12.68 18.80 -15.18
CA SER A 78 12.65 20.24 -15.05
C SER A 78 11.22 20.69 -15.19
N PHE A 79 10.71 21.45 -14.23
CA PHE A 79 9.36 21.99 -14.27
C PHE A 79 9.18 22.76 -15.59
N CYS A 80 8.53 22.14 -16.56
CA CYS A 80 7.87 22.87 -17.61
C CYS A 80 6.74 23.68 -16.96
N VAL A 81 6.73 24.97 -17.20
CA VAL A 81 5.57 25.82 -16.96
C VAL A 81 4.39 25.12 -17.65
N CYS A 82 3.49 24.55 -16.84
CA CYS A 82 2.32 23.83 -17.37
C CYS A 82 1.49 24.80 -18.22
N PRO A 83 1.03 24.41 -19.42
CA PRO A 83 0.04 25.19 -20.16
C PRO A 83 -1.18 25.46 -19.26
N GLU A 84 -1.79 26.61 -19.39
CA GLU A 84 -3.03 26.96 -18.70
C GLU A 84 -4.04 25.81 -18.87
N GLY A 85 -4.46 25.20 -17.74
CA GLY A 85 -5.39 24.05 -17.70
C GLY A 85 -4.82 22.71 -17.25
N ALA A 86 -3.49 22.53 -17.15
CA ALA A 86 -2.90 21.31 -16.62
C ALA A 86 -2.81 21.39 -15.09
N HIS A 87 -3.34 20.37 -14.38
CA HIS A 87 -3.22 20.34 -12.92
C HIS A 87 -1.77 20.00 -12.47
N ARG A 88 -1.38 20.50 -11.30
CA ARG A 88 -0.03 20.43 -10.74
C ARG A 88 0.57 19.00 -10.69
N PHE A 89 -0.24 17.96 -10.60
CA PHE A 89 0.18 16.58 -10.43
C PHE A 89 0.18 15.77 -11.74
N GLN A 90 -0.08 16.40 -12.87
CA GLN A 90 -0.17 15.72 -14.17
C GLN A 90 1.13 15.02 -14.58
N TRP A 91 2.29 15.41 -14.03
CA TRP A 91 3.56 14.73 -14.27
C TRP A 91 3.56 13.26 -13.86
N ILE A 92 2.67 12.85 -12.90
CA ILE A 92 2.55 11.47 -12.42
C ILE A 92 2.10 10.53 -13.55
N ARG A 93 1.36 11.03 -14.55
CA ARG A 93 0.95 10.27 -15.74
C ARG A 93 2.12 9.70 -16.55
N ASN A 94 3.33 10.27 -16.40
CA ASN A 94 4.53 9.73 -17.02
C ASN A 94 5.02 8.43 -16.38
N LEU A 95 4.54 8.09 -15.19
CA LEU A 95 4.92 6.91 -14.42
C LEU A 95 3.82 5.84 -14.40
N VAL A 96 2.56 6.26 -14.31
CA VAL A 96 1.39 5.39 -14.18
C VAL A 96 0.22 5.90 -15.03
N PRO A 97 -0.82 5.08 -15.31
CA PRO A 97 -2.02 5.58 -15.96
C PRO A 97 -2.72 6.65 -15.10
N GLU A 98 -3.39 7.58 -15.79
CA GLU A 98 -4.18 8.67 -15.20
C GLU A 98 -5.66 8.45 -15.52
N PHE A 99 -6.46 8.11 -14.52
CA PHE A 99 -7.89 7.87 -14.70
C PHE A 99 -8.68 9.10 -14.30
N ALA A 100 -9.43 9.65 -15.25
CA ALA A 100 -10.33 10.78 -15.04
C ALA A 100 -11.73 10.28 -14.64
N VAL A 101 -12.20 10.65 -13.45
CA VAL A 101 -13.50 10.24 -12.91
C VAL A 101 -14.25 11.44 -12.35
N SER A 102 -15.59 11.34 -12.28
CA SER A 102 -16.39 12.32 -11.55
C SER A 102 -16.29 12.08 -10.05
N SER A 103 -16.11 13.14 -9.26
CA SER A 103 -16.11 13.08 -7.80
C SER A 103 -17.42 12.49 -7.23
N SER A 104 -18.54 12.60 -7.97
CA SER A 104 -19.81 11.98 -7.61
C SER A 104 -19.77 10.44 -7.53
N ARG A 105 -18.79 9.81 -8.22
CA ARG A 105 -18.55 8.36 -8.18
C ARG A 105 -17.57 7.93 -7.10
N ILE A 106 -17.05 8.87 -6.31
CA ILE A 106 -16.08 8.61 -5.26
C ILE A 106 -16.72 8.79 -3.89
N ARG A 107 -16.75 7.73 -3.08
CA ARG A 107 -17.27 7.79 -1.72
C ARG A 107 -16.19 7.37 -0.72
N VAL A 108 -15.96 8.20 0.30
CA VAL A 108 -15.10 7.84 1.44
C VAL A 108 -15.97 7.23 2.52
N LEU A 109 -15.69 5.96 2.89
CA LEU A 109 -16.43 5.28 3.94
C LEU A 109 -15.90 5.68 5.31
N SER A 110 -16.78 5.81 6.28
CA SER A 110 -16.48 6.39 7.59
C SER A 110 -16.05 5.36 8.64
N SER A 111 -16.41 4.10 8.48
CA SER A 111 -16.23 3.08 9.51
C SER A 111 -15.88 1.69 8.97
N PRO A 112 -15.24 0.84 9.80
CA PRO A 112 -15.03 -0.56 9.50
C PRO A 112 -16.32 -1.33 9.17
N THR A 113 -17.38 -1.06 9.88
CA THR A 113 -18.68 -1.72 9.67
C THR A 113 -19.28 -1.34 8.32
N GLU A 114 -19.22 -0.06 7.94
CA GLU A 114 -19.68 0.38 6.62
C GLU A 114 -18.88 -0.29 5.49
N PHE A 115 -17.56 -0.41 5.66
CA PHE A 115 -16.69 -1.14 4.72
C PHE A 115 -17.10 -2.61 4.59
N TYR A 116 -17.36 -3.30 5.69
CA TYR A 116 -17.76 -4.70 5.71
C TYR A 116 -19.12 -4.94 5.06
N GLU A 117 -20.12 -4.15 5.43
CA GLU A 117 -21.47 -4.27 4.86
C GLU A 117 -21.47 -3.97 3.36
N LEU A 118 -20.77 -2.91 2.95
CA LEU A 118 -20.64 -2.58 1.53
C LEU A 118 -19.97 -3.72 0.74
N MET A 119 -18.92 -4.37 1.26
CA MET A 119 -18.33 -5.52 0.59
C MET A 119 -19.33 -6.64 0.37
N LYS A 120 -20.15 -6.98 1.37
CA LYS A 120 -21.18 -8.01 1.24
C LYS A 120 -22.22 -7.65 0.18
N GLU A 121 -22.68 -6.39 0.21
CA GLU A 121 -23.62 -5.88 -0.79
C GLU A 121 -23.05 -6.01 -2.22
N GLN A 122 -21.81 -5.57 -2.40
CA GLN A 122 -21.15 -5.59 -3.70
C GLN A 122 -20.87 -7.02 -4.18
N ILE A 123 -20.45 -7.94 -3.31
CA ILE A 123 -20.28 -9.36 -3.65
C ILE A 123 -21.60 -9.94 -4.16
N LYS A 124 -22.71 -9.71 -3.44
CA LYS A 124 -24.03 -10.26 -3.80
C LYS A 124 -24.62 -9.64 -5.09
N ALA A 125 -24.20 -8.43 -5.43
CA ALA A 125 -24.64 -7.71 -6.62
C ALA A 125 -23.79 -8.03 -7.86
N ALA A 126 -22.59 -8.57 -7.71
CA ALA A 126 -21.65 -8.83 -8.78
C ALA A 126 -22.19 -9.86 -9.79
N LYS A 127 -21.95 -9.59 -11.10
CA LYS A 127 -22.46 -10.39 -12.22
C LYS A 127 -21.34 -10.95 -13.12
N GLN A 128 -20.15 -10.36 -13.08
CA GLN A 128 -19.05 -10.72 -13.98
C GLN A 128 -17.82 -11.17 -13.19
N ARG A 129 -17.39 -10.40 -12.18
CA ARG A 129 -16.13 -10.66 -11.50
C ARG A 129 -16.13 -10.18 -10.03
N VAL A 130 -15.45 -10.96 -9.21
CA VAL A 130 -15.01 -10.56 -7.87
C VAL A 130 -13.51 -10.73 -7.79
N VAL A 131 -12.76 -9.61 -7.57
CA VAL A 131 -11.31 -9.63 -7.45
C VAL A 131 -10.93 -9.10 -6.08
N VAL A 132 -10.23 -9.93 -5.30
CA VAL A 132 -9.84 -9.63 -3.92
C VAL A 132 -8.35 -9.78 -3.76
N ALA A 133 -7.65 -8.69 -3.47
CA ALA A 133 -6.26 -8.72 -3.04
C ALA A 133 -6.14 -8.25 -1.59
N SER A 134 -5.56 -9.06 -0.72
CA SER A 134 -5.34 -8.75 0.69
C SER A 134 -4.10 -9.46 1.21
N LEU A 135 -3.59 -9.04 2.37
CA LEU A 135 -2.49 -9.75 3.04
C LEU A 135 -2.92 -11.16 3.45
N TYR A 136 -4.13 -11.29 3.98
CA TYR A 136 -4.74 -12.57 4.41
C TYR A 136 -6.25 -12.42 4.58
N LEU A 137 -6.93 -13.54 4.58
CA LEU A 137 -8.30 -13.69 5.06
C LEU A 137 -8.25 -14.32 6.45
N GLY A 138 -8.89 -13.71 7.43
CA GLY A 138 -9.04 -14.27 8.78
C GLY A 138 -9.87 -15.55 8.80
N THR A 139 -10.13 -16.08 9.98
CA THR A 139 -10.77 -17.40 10.16
C THR A 139 -11.95 -17.35 11.13
N GLY A 140 -12.50 -16.17 11.36
CA GLY A 140 -13.66 -15.93 12.21
C GLY A 140 -14.99 -16.05 11.48
N LEU A 141 -16.06 -15.67 12.17
CA LEU A 141 -17.42 -15.76 11.62
C LEU A 141 -17.68 -14.70 10.54
N LEU A 142 -17.15 -13.49 10.71
CA LEU A 142 -17.34 -12.42 9.72
C LEU A 142 -16.61 -12.72 8.42
N GLU A 143 -15.43 -13.33 8.50
CA GLU A 143 -14.69 -13.78 7.32
C GLU A 143 -15.40 -14.95 6.62
N GLN A 144 -16.00 -15.87 7.40
CA GLN A 144 -16.80 -16.95 6.82
C GLN A 144 -18.02 -16.39 6.09
N GLU A 145 -18.72 -15.42 6.66
CA GLU A 145 -19.87 -14.77 6.02
C GLU A 145 -19.51 -14.13 4.66
N LEU A 146 -18.29 -13.55 4.53
CA LEU A 146 -17.82 -13.05 3.24
C LEU A 146 -17.62 -14.19 2.22
N VAL A 147 -17.04 -15.32 2.65
CA VAL A 147 -16.86 -16.50 1.81
C VAL A 147 -18.22 -17.06 1.38
N ASP A 148 -19.18 -17.14 2.31
CA ASP A 148 -20.53 -17.60 2.03
C ASP A 148 -21.25 -16.68 1.02
N CYS A 149 -21.06 -15.35 1.11
CA CYS A 149 -21.58 -14.41 0.11
C CYS A 149 -21.01 -14.68 -1.30
N ILE A 150 -19.71 -14.99 -1.39
CA ILE A 150 -19.08 -15.35 -2.68
C ILE A 150 -19.67 -16.67 -3.19
N GLU A 151 -19.85 -17.67 -2.32
CA GLU A 151 -20.43 -18.96 -2.67
C GLU A 151 -21.86 -18.81 -3.19
N GLU A 152 -22.72 -18.05 -2.49
CA GLU A 152 -24.09 -17.75 -2.93
C GLU A 152 -24.12 -17.07 -4.30
N THR A 153 -23.18 -16.17 -4.58
CA THR A 153 -23.12 -15.44 -5.84
C THR A 153 -22.69 -16.35 -6.99
N LEU A 154 -21.71 -17.24 -6.74
CA LEU A 154 -21.30 -18.28 -7.69
C LEU A 154 -22.45 -19.24 -8.01
N GLU A 155 -23.19 -19.70 -7.01
CA GLU A 155 -24.36 -20.57 -7.20
C GLU A 155 -25.43 -19.92 -8.09
N LYS A 156 -25.76 -18.65 -7.79
CA LYS A 156 -26.72 -17.86 -8.58
C LYS A 156 -26.26 -17.68 -10.02
N SER A 157 -24.97 -17.42 -10.22
CA SER A 157 -24.37 -17.24 -11.54
C SER A 157 -24.43 -18.53 -12.38
N LEU A 158 -24.21 -19.71 -11.78
CA LEU A 158 -24.30 -21.00 -12.47
C LEU A 158 -25.76 -21.45 -12.74
N GLN A 159 -26.72 -20.97 -11.94
CA GLN A 159 -28.15 -21.28 -12.15
C GLN A 159 -28.78 -20.39 -13.23
N ALA A 160 -28.15 -19.27 -13.60
CA ALA A 160 -28.62 -18.43 -14.67
C ALA A 160 -28.55 -19.17 -16.02
N SER A 161 -29.56 -18.98 -16.86
CA SER A 161 -29.66 -19.67 -18.15
C SER A 161 -28.56 -19.17 -19.11
N GLY A 162 -27.51 -19.93 -19.28
CA GLY A 162 -26.39 -19.66 -20.19
C GLY A 162 -25.02 -20.00 -19.60
N PRO A 163 -23.96 -20.05 -20.41
CA PRO A 163 -22.60 -20.19 -19.89
C PRO A 163 -22.26 -18.95 -19.03
N SER A 164 -21.93 -19.20 -17.77
CA SER A 164 -21.52 -18.15 -16.85
C SER A 164 -20.01 -17.92 -16.95
N ASP A 165 -19.61 -16.71 -17.34
CA ASP A 165 -18.23 -16.26 -17.32
C ASP A 165 -17.84 -15.61 -15.98
N PHE A 166 -18.66 -15.77 -14.93
CA PHE A 166 -18.40 -15.20 -13.63
C PHE A 166 -17.11 -15.78 -13.01
N ARG A 167 -16.22 -14.92 -12.59
CA ARG A 167 -14.89 -15.30 -12.06
C ARG A 167 -14.60 -14.66 -10.72
N VAL A 168 -13.91 -15.42 -9.87
CA VAL A 168 -13.44 -14.98 -8.57
C VAL A 168 -11.92 -15.15 -8.52
N SER A 169 -11.18 -14.04 -8.44
CA SER A 169 -9.73 -14.01 -8.30
C SER A 169 -9.34 -13.52 -6.90
N ILE A 170 -8.63 -14.35 -6.13
CA ILE A 170 -8.19 -14.04 -4.78
C ILE A 170 -6.66 -14.09 -4.72
N LEU A 171 -6.03 -12.95 -4.37
CA LEU A 171 -4.59 -12.82 -4.18
C LEU A 171 -4.26 -12.57 -2.71
N LEU A 172 -3.54 -13.48 -2.07
CA LEU A 172 -3.10 -13.37 -0.68
C LEU A 172 -1.58 -13.55 -0.56
N ASP A 173 -1.01 -13.18 0.58
CA ASP A 173 0.37 -13.53 0.91
C ASP A 173 0.46 -15.00 1.36
N PHE A 174 1.41 -15.74 0.80
CA PHE A 174 1.58 -17.16 1.10
C PHE A 174 1.94 -17.40 2.57
N THR A 175 2.89 -16.64 3.12
CA THR A 175 3.40 -16.89 4.47
C THR A 175 2.35 -16.53 5.52
N ARG A 176 1.63 -15.43 5.32
CA ARG A 176 0.57 -14.99 6.21
C ARG A 176 -0.70 -15.80 6.02
N GLY A 177 -1.08 -16.08 4.79
CA GLY A 177 -2.28 -16.85 4.43
C GLY A 177 -2.20 -18.34 4.77
N SER A 178 -1.00 -18.88 5.01
CA SER A 178 -0.77 -20.29 5.39
C SER A 178 -0.44 -20.49 6.87
N ARG A 179 -0.46 -19.42 7.69
CA ARG A 179 -0.02 -19.48 9.09
C ARG A 179 -1.04 -20.18 9.99
N GLY A 180 -0.58 -21.19 10.75
CA GLY A 180 -1.37 -21.92 11.72
C GLY A 180 -2.26 -23.00 11.11
N ARG A 181 -2.99 -23.74 11.97
CA ARG A 181 -3.86 -24.85 11.51
C ARG A 181 -5.12 -24.40 10.80
N LYS A 182 -5.79 -23.35 11.35
CA LYS A 182 -6.84 -22.60 10.65
C LYS A 182 -6.21 -21.37 10.06
N ASN A 183 -6.34 -21.18 8.76
CA ASN A 183 -5.70 -20.11 8.01
C ASN A 183 -6.53 -19.75 6.76
N SER A 184 -6.09 -18.79 5.98
CA SER A 184 -6.82 -18.33 4.79
C SER A 184 -7.05 -19.44 3.78
N ARG A 185 -6.08 -20.37 3.62
CA ARG A 185 -6.24 -21.51 2.70
C ARG A 185 -7.38 -22.40 3.15
N THR A 186 -7.41 -22.80 4.44
CA THR A 186 -8.48 -23.68 4.97
C THR A 186 -9.86 -23.03 4.89
N MET A 187 -9.96 -21.71 4.89
CA MET A 187 -11.22 -20.98 4.68
C MET A 187 -11.69 -21.01 3.23
N LEU A 188 -10.76 -20.99 2.27
CA LEU A 188 -11.07 -20.92 0.84
C LEU A 188 -11.15 -22.28 0.15
N LEU A 189 -10.60 -23.35 0.75
CA LEU A 189 -10.60 -24.68 0.16
C LEU A 189 -12.00 -25.23 -0.15
N PRO A 190 -13.03 -25.08 0.69
CA PRO A 190 -14.39 -25.53 0.35
C PRO A 190 -14.92 -24.87 -0.93
N LEU A 191 -14.72 -23.54 -1.03
CA LEU A 191 -15.12 -22.75 -2.20
C LEU A 191 -14.38 -23.22 -3.47
N LEU A 192 -13.06 -23.38 -3.39
CA LEU A 192 -12.22 -23.83 -4.51
C LEU A 192 -12.56 -25.25 -4.97
N ARG A 193 -12.90 -26.16 -4.04
CA ARG A 193 -13.33 -27.53 -4.36
C ARG A 193 -14.65 -27.57 -5.09
N ARG A 194 -15.56 -26.67 -4.74
CA ARG A 194 -16.89 -26.62 -5.32
C ARG A 194 -16.90 -25.92 -6.68
N PHE A 195 -16.06 -24.90 -6.87
CA PHE A 195 -16.02 -24.06 -8.07
C PHE A 195 -14.61 -23.95 -8.66
N PRO A 196 -13.94 -25.07 -9.03
CA PRO A 196 -12.55 -25.07 -9.44
C PRO A 196 -12.26 -24.27 -10.72
N GLU A 197 -13.24 -24.10 -11.60
CA GLU A 197 -13.09 -23.39 -12.86
C GLU A 197 -13.36 -21.89 -12.73
N GLN A 198 -14.15 -21.48 -11.74
CA GLN A 198 -14.55 -20.09 -11.52
C GLN A 198 -13.68 -19.38 -10.48
N VAL A 199 -13.09 -20.13 -9.54
CA VAL A 199 -12.34 -19.58 -8.40
C VAL A 199 -10.85 -19.82 -8.56
N ARG A 200 -10.07 -18.75 -8.57
CA ARG A 200 -8.61 -18.78 -8.55
C ARG A 200 -8.10 -18.20 -7.24
N VAL A 201 -7.26 -18.94 -6.52
CA VAL A 201 -6.59 -18.48 -5.30
C VAL A 201 -5.08 -18.48 -5.52
N SER A 202 -4.50 -17.28 -5.58
CA SER A 202 -3.09 -17.03 -5.79
C SER A 202 -2.42 -16.62 -4.47
N LEU A 203 -1.30 -17.23 -4.15
CA LEU A 203 -0.56 -17.06 -2.90
C LEU A 203 0.84 -16.54 -3.22
N PHE A 204 1.04 -15.24 -3.07
CA PHE A 204 2.32 -14.59 -3.36
C PHE A 204 3.38 -14.96 -2.33
N HIS A 205 4.56 -15.37 -2.79
CA HIS A 205 5.72 -15.64 -1.93
C HIS A 205 6.88 -14.74 -2.32
N THR A 206 7.44 -14.02 -1.34
CA THR A 206 8.61 -13.16 -1.60
C THR A 206 9.83 -13.96 -2.07
N PRO A 207 10.55 -13.52 -3.12
CA PRO A 207 11.76 -14.19 -3.59
C PRO A 207 12.93 -14.09 -2.61
N ASN A 208 12.82 -13.25 -1.58
CA ASN A 208 13.87 -13.04 -0.59
C ASN A 208 13.87 -14.08 0.53
N LEU A 209 12.74 -14.76 0.79
CA LEU A 209 12.65 -15.81 1.81
C LEU A 209 12.89 -17.17 1.17
N ARG A 210 14.16 -17.57 1.06
CA ARG A 210 14.60 -18.80 0.38
C ARG A 210 15.78 -19.49 1.06
N GLY A 211 16.09 -20.72 0.66
CA GLY A 211 17.24 -21.50 1.14
C GLY A 211 17.26 -21.61 2.68
N LEU A 212 18.46 -21.51 3.26
CA LEU A 212 18.66 -21.57 4.71
C LEU A 212 17.86 -20.52 5.49
N LEU A 213 17.67 -19.31 4.91
CA LEU A 213 16.91 -18.25 5.55
C LEU A 213 15.46 -18.69 5.81
N LYS A 214 14.84 -19.37 4.84
CA LYS A 214 13.48 -19.91 4.98
C LYS A 214 13.38 -20.98 6.07
N CYS A 215 14.43 -21.77 6.27
CA CYS A 215 14.46 -22.82 7.29
C CYS A 215 14.74 -22.28 8.71
N LEU A 216 15.53 -21.20 8.82
CA LEU A 216 16.01 -20.67 10.10
C LEU A 216 15.08 -19.62 10.71
N ILE A 217 14.34 -18.87 9.89
CA ILE A 217 13.45 -17.83 10.39
C ILE A 217 12.16 -18.46 10.89
N PRO A 218 11.79 -18.24 12.17
CA PRO A 218 10.51 -18.68 12.69
C PRO A 218 9.35 -18.07 11.89
N GLU A 219 8.30 -18.82 11.66
CA GLU A 219 7.13 -18.46 10.85
C GLU A 219 6.57 -17.05 11.15
N ARG A 220 6.63 -16.64 12.43
CA ARG A 220 6.16 -15.32 12.89
C ARG A 220 6.97 -14.14 12.34
N PHE A 221 8.20 -14.38 11.93
CA PHE A 221 9.12 -13.35 11.43
C PHE A 221 9.27 -13.37 9.90
N ASN A 222 8.64 -14.31 9.20
CA ASN A 222 8.68 -14.39 7.74
C ASN A 222 8.22 -13.08 7.09
N GLU A 223 7.22 -12.43 7.68
CA GLU A 223 6.68 -11.15 7.19
C GLU A 223 7.71 -10.01 7.20
N THR A 224 8.76 -10.09 8.02
CA THR A 224 9.82 -9.07 8.05
C THR A 224 10.74 -9.12 6.84
N ILE A 225 10.80 -10.28 6.15
CA ILE A 225 11.64 -10.47 4.96
C ILE A 225 10.98 -9.90 3.71
N GLY A 226 9.67 -10.00 3.62
CA GLY A 226 8.87 -9.46 2.53
C GLY A 226 7.53 -10.14 2.45
N LEU A 227 6.55 -9.45 1.89
CA LEU A 227 5.20 -9.94 1.70
C LEU A 227 4.47 -9.14 0.61
N GLN A 228 3.35 -9.70 0.14
CA GLN A 228 2.35 -8.97 -0.64
C GLN A 228 1.45 -8.18 0.34
N HIS A 229 1.25 -6.89 0.05
CA HIS A 229 0.46 -6.03 0.94
C HIS A 229 -0.60 -5.19 0.20
N ILE A 230 -0.96 -5.58 -1.02
CA ILE A 230 -2.01 -4.94 -1.82
C ILE A 230 -3.36 -5.17 -1.15
N LYS A 231 -4.23 -4.16 -1.15
CA LYS A 231 -5.61 -4.25 -0.72
C LYS A 231 -6.51 -3.60 -1.75
N VAL A 232 -7.09 -4.45 -2.55
CA VAL A 232 -8.05 -4.12 -3.60
C VAL A 232 -9.23 -5.05 -3.46
N TYR A 233 -10.42 -4.51 -3.39
CA TYR A 233 -11.67 -5.25 -3.30
C TYR A 233 -12.56 -4.76 -4.45
N LEU A 234 -12.73 -5.60 -5.46
CA LEU A 234 -13.32 -5.22 -6.73
C LEU A 234 -14.51 -6.14 -7.05
N PHE A 235 -15.59 -5.54 -7.50
CA PHE A 235 -16.88 -6.17 -7.79
C PHE A 235 -17.42 -5.56 -9.09
N ASP A 236 -17.35 -6.29 -10.21
CA ASP A 236 -17.60 -5.78 -11.56
C ASP A 236 -16.78 -4.50 -11.83
N ASP A 237 -17.42 -3.33 -11.92
CA ASP A 237 -16.77 -2.03 -12.16
C ASP A 237 -16.67 -1.17 -10.89
N ASN A 238 -16.98 -1.75 -9.73
CA ASN A 238 -16.90 -1.10 -8.42
C ASN A 238 -15.64 -1.51 -7.69
N VAL A 239 -14.88 -0.55 -7.17
CA VAL A 239 -13.59 -0.82 -6.52
C VAL A 239 -13.53 -0.18 -5.14
N ILE A 240 -13.20 -0.94 -4.10
CA ILE A 240 -12.85 -0.41 -2.78
C ILE A 240 -11.33 -0.53 -2.60
N LEU A 241 -10.69 0.59 -2.35
CA LEU A 241 -9.28 0.68 -2.00
C LEU A 241 -9.13 1.06 -0.54
N SER A 242 -8.27 0.34 0.19
CA SER A 242 -8.13 0.53 1.63
C SER A 242 -6.76 0.08 2.15
N GLY A 243 -6.41 0.47 3.38
CA GLY A 243 -5.34 -0.15 4.18
C GLY A 243 -5.79 -1.42 4.92
N ALA A 244 -7.09 -1.68 5.02
CA ALA A 244 -7.69 -2.76 5.81
C ALA A 244 -7.42 -4.15 5.19
N ASN A 245 -7.16 -5.14 6.06
CA ASN A 245 -7.16 -6.56 5.68
C ASN A 245 -8.55 -7.17 5.90
N LEU A 246 -8.71 -8.43 5.49
CA LEU A 246 -9.94 -9.19 5.68
C LEU A 246 -9.89 -9.96 7.00
N SER A 247 -10.14 -9.28 8.11
CA SER A 247 -10.30 -9.95 9.41
C SER A 247 -11.15 -9.12 10.38
N ASP A 248 -11.76 -9.82 11.35
CA ASP A 248 -12.75 -9.32 12.32
C ASP A 248 -12.47 -7.91 12.83
N SER A 249 -11.26 -7.62 13.31
CA SER A 249 -10.93 -6.28 13.81
C SER A 249 -11.04 -5.19 12.76
N TYR A 250 -10.75 -5.48 11.49
CA TYR A 250 -10.90 -4.54 10.37
C TYR A 250 -12.35 -4.36 9.92
N PHE A 251 -13.27 -5.18 10.40
CA PHE A 251 -14.70 -5.08 10.14
C PHE A 251 -15.46 -4.43 11.31
N THR A 252 -14.82 -4.32 12.48
CA THR A 252 -15.48 -3.89 13.72
C THR A 252 -14.89 -2.63 14.32
N ASN A 253 -13.64 -2.69 14.83
CA ASN A 253 -13.07 -1.66 15.69
C ASN A 253 -11.63 -1.24 15.34
N ARG A 254 -11.17 -1.52 14.13
CA ARG A 254 -9.88 -1.02 13.62
C ARG A 254 -10.12 0.05 12.56
N GLN A 255 -9.88 1.31 12.94
CA GLN A 255 -10.07 2.44 12.04
C GLN A 255 -9.02 2.43 10.94
N ASP A 256 -9.48 2.44 9.69
CA ASP A 256 -8.66 2.60 8.49
C ASP A 256 -9.27 3.66 7.56
N ARG A 257 -8.67 3.87 6.40
CA ARG A 257 -9.20 4.67 5.30
C ARG A 257 -9.79 3.74 4.24
N TYR A 258 -10.95 4.09 3.72
CA TYR A 258 -11.63 3.36 2.67
C TYR A 258 -12.10 4.33 1.60
N VAL A 259 -11.79 4.04 0.34
CA VAL A 259 -12.24 4.81 -0.82
C VAL A 259 -13.01 3.86 -1.73
N PHE A 260 -14.26 4.16 -1.98
CA PHE A 260 -15.12 3.41 -2.88
C PHE A 260 -15.29 4.17 -4.19
N LEU A 261 -14.95 3.54 -5.31
CA LEU A 261 -15.06 4.03 -6.67
C LEU A 261 -16.19 3.25 -7.35
N GLN A 262 -17.23 3.95 -7.76
CA GLN A 262 -18.42 3.36 -8.40
C GLN A 262 -18.32 3.48 -9.91
N ASP A 263 -18.81 2.46 -10.64
CA ASP A 263 -18.93 2.43 -12.10
C ASP A 263 -17.66 2.94 -12.81
N SER A 264 -16.50 2.48 -12.33
CA SER A 264 -15.19 2.91 -12.79
C SER A 264 -14.50 1.80 -13.57
N HIS A 265 -15.03 1.48 -14.76
CA HIS A 265 -14.62 0.37 -15.61
C HIS A 265 -13.11 0.31 -15.88
N GLU A 266 -12.50 1.41 -16.34
CA GLU A 266 -11.07 1.46 -16.67
C GLU A 266 -10.18 1.19 -15.46
N ILE A 267 -10.57 1.68 -14.26
CA ILE A 267 -9.85 1.45 -13.01
C ILE A 267 -10.03 -0.01 -12.57
N ALA A 268 -11.25 -0.54 -12.70
CA ALA A 268 -11.54 -1.93 -12.37
C ALA A 268 -10.76 -2.90 -13.27
N ASP A 269 -10.69 -2.63 -14.56
CA ASP A 269 -9.88 -3.41 -15.51
C ASP A 269 -8.40 -3.36 -15.16
N PHE A 270 -7.86 -2.15 -14.89
CA PHE A 270 -6.46 -2.00 -14.49
C PHE A 270 -6.11 -2.82 -13.25
N PHE A 271 -6.94 -2.75 -12.18
CA PHE A 271 -6.66 -3.51 -10.97
C PHE A 271 -6.90 -5.01 -11.15
N THR A 272 -7.82 -5.43 -12.01
CA THR A 272 -8.00 -6.84 -12.36
C THR A 272 -6.74 -7.37 -13.07
N GLU A 273 -6.29 -6.68 -14.12
CA GLU A 273 -5.06 -7.03 -14.86
C GLU A 273 -3.83 -7.04 -13.94
N LEU A 274 -3.72 -6.11 -13.00
CA LEU A 274 -2.61 -6.04 -12.04
C LEU A 274 -2.63 -7.22 -11.07
N VAL A 275 -3.79 -7.54 -10.50
CA VAL A 275 -3.95 -8.68 -9.57
C VAL A 275 -3.68 -10.00 -10.29
N ASP A 276 -4.14 -10.15 -11.51
CA ASP A 276 -3.88 -11.33 -12.33
C ASP A 276 -2.40 -11.46 -12.70
N ALA A 277 -1.73 -10.37 -13.10
CA ALA A 277 -0.30 -10.38 -13.41
C ALA A 277 0.56 -10.80 -12.20
N ILE A 278 0.20 -10.36 -10.99
CA ILE A 278 0.86 -10.79 -9.76
C ILE A 278 0.46 -12.22 -9.40
N GLY A 279 -0.79 -12.59 -9.65
CA GLY A 279 -1.30 -13.95 -9.51
C GLY A 279 -0.52 -14.96 -10.36
N ASP A 280 -0.20 -14.61 -11.61
CA ASP A 280 0.53 -15.48 -12.54
C ASP A 280 1.94 -15.85 -12.06
N VAL A 281 2.59 -14.95 -11.31
CA VAL A 281 3.92 -15.21 -10.71
C VAL A 281 3.82 -15.72 -9.26
N SER A 282 2.62 -16.07 -8.80
CA SER A 282 2.34 -16.59 -7.46
C SER A 282 2.10 -18.09 -7.47
N LEU A 283 2.09 -18.70 -6.29
CA LEU A 283 1.70 -20.07 -6.08
C LEU A 283 0.16 -20.19 -6.10
N HIS A 284 -0.39 -21.14 -6.83
CA HIS A 284 -1.82 -21.37 -6.93
C HIS A 284 -2.26 -22.47 -5.97
N LEU A 285 -3.24 -22.16 -5.12
CA LEU A 285 -3.86 -23.14 -4.25
C LEU A 285 -4.67 -24.13 -5.08
N GLN A 286 -4.48 -25.44 -4.81
CA GLN A 286 -5.20 -26.52 -5.46
C GLN A 286 -6.32 -27.06 -4.55
N PRO A 287 -7.34 -27.74 -5.10
CA PRO A 287 -8.44 -28.32 -4.32
C PRO A 287 -8.00 -29.35 -3.27
N ASP A 288 -6.83 -29.96 -3.42
CA ASP A 288 -6.22 -30.91 -2.49
C ASP A 288 -5.36 -30.26 -1.39
N ASP A 289 -5.38 -28.91 -1.30
CA ASP A 289 -4.54 -28.09 -0.41
C ASP A 289 -3.05 -28.07 -0.78
N THR A 290 -2.66 -28.55 -1.93
CA THR A 290 -1.31 -28.32 -2.47
C THR A 290 -1.20 -26.94 -3.09
N VAL A 291 0.02 -26.48 -3.36
CA VAL A 291 0.29 -25.23 -4.07
C VAL A 291 1.21 -25.51 -5.25
N GLN A 292 0.89 -24.93 -6.40
CA GLN A 292 1.61 -25.15 -7.64
C GLN A 292 1.88 -23.83 -8.35
N MET A 293 2.98 -23.74 -9.09
CA MET A 293 3.19 -22.64 -10.03
C MET A 293 2.42 -22.91 -11.32
N MET A 294 2.05 -21.84 -12.02
CA MET A 294 1.61 -21.98 -13.41
C MET A 294 2.71 -22.60 -14.27
N GLU A 295 2.31 -23.39 -15.25
CA GLU A 295 3.23 -24.01 -16.20
C GLU A 295 4.10 -22.93 -16.90
N GLY A 296 5.40 -23.19 -16.99
CA GLY A 296 6.37 -22.27 -17.57
C GLY A 296 6.80 -21.11 -16.68
N MET A 297 6.21 -20.91 -15.48
CA MET A 297 6.59 -19.85 -14.56
C MET A 297 7.73 -20.26 -13.63
N VAL A 298 8.63 -19.30 -13.33
CA VAL A 298 9.76 -19.50 -12.42
C VAL A 298 9.27 -19.53 -10.98
N HIS A 299 9.72 -20.53 -10.20
CA HIS A 299 9.31 -20.67 -8.81
C HIS A 299 9.98 -19.61 -7.91
N PRO A 300 9.24 -18.88 -7.02
CA PRO A 300 9.73 -17.70 -6.29
C PRO A 300 10.92 -17.98 -5.35
N TYR A 301 11.05 -19.19 -4.80
CA TYR A 301 12.12 -19.52 -3.86
C TYR A 301 12.90 -20.81 -4.18
N GLN A 302 12.49 -21.57 -5.21
CA GLN A 302 13.23 -22.75 -5.71
C GLN A 302 13.94 -22.46 -7.05
N GLY A 303 13.33 -21.61 -7.90
CA GLY A 303 13.92 -21.18 -9.17
C GLY A 303 15.02 -20.14 -9.01
N ASP A 304 15.57 -19.68 -10.12
CA ASP A 304 16.53 -18.56 -10.12
C ASP A 304 15.83 -17.26 -9.68
N LYS A 305 16.44 -16.56 -8.73
CA LYS A 305 15.87 -15.34 -8.14
C LYS A 305 15.83 -14.19 -9.15
N THR A 306 16.89 -14.03 -9.93
CA THR A 306 17.02 -12.93 -10.89
C THR A 306 15.96 -13.07 -11.96
N THR A 307 15.87 -14.24 -12.58
CA THR A 307 14.86 -14.55 -13.60
C THR A 307 13.45 -14.39 -13.06
N TYR A 308 13.16 -14.84 -11.82
CA TYR A 308 11.86 -14.61 -11.20
C TYR A 308 11.53 -13.14 -11.06
N CYS A 309 12.48 -12.33 -10.56
CA CYS A 309 12.27 -10.88 -10.38
C CYS A 309 12.09 -10.16 -11.72
N GLU A 310 12.81 -10.55 -12.77
CA GLU A 310 12.68 -10.00 -14.12
C GLU A 310 11.31 -10.33 -14.74
N VAL A 311 10.85 -11.58 -14.60
CA VAL A 311 9.53 -12.00 -15.07
C VAL A 311 8.43 -11.24 -14.34
N ALA A 312 8.51 -11.12 -13.02
CA ALA A 312 7.54 -10.39 -12.22
C ALA A 312 7.53 -8.88 -12.56
N ASN A 313 8.70 -8.26 -12.73
CA ASN A 313 8.81 -6.87 -13.18
C ASN A 313 8.11 -6.68 -14.52
N ARG A 314 8.47 -7.50 -15.52
CA ARG A 314 7.92 -7.41 -16.87
C ARG A 314 6.40 -7.52 -16.87
N ARG A 315 5.82 -8.52 -16.19
CA ARG A 315 4.37 -8.71 -16.10
C ARG A 315 3.64 -7.49 -15.53
N VAL A 316 4.13 -6.95 -14.42
CA VAL A 316 3.52 -5.77 -13.79
C VAL A 316 3.69 -4.52 -14.64
N MET A 317 4.88 -4.31 -15.22
CA MET A 317 5.15 -3.15 -16.08
C MET A 317 4.39 -3.22 -17.41
N GLU A 318 4.12 -4.41 -17.94
CA GLU A 318 3.24 -4.60 -19.11
C GLU A 318 1.83 -4.08 -18.82
N VAL A 319 1.24 -4.37 -17.66
CA VAL A 319 -0.08 -3.84 -17.26
C VAL A 319 -0.07 -2.32 -17.17
N ILE A 320 0.94 -1.75 -16.48
CA ILE A 320 1.06 -0.29 -16.33
C ILE A 320 1.18 0.38 -17.69
N ASN A 321 2.06 -0.11 -18.55
CA ASN A 321 2.33 0.46 -19.86
C ASN A 321 1.14 0.29 -20.82
N ALA A 322 0.47 -0.88 -20.81
CA ALA A 322 -0.71 -1.11 -21.61
C ALA A 322 -1.85 -0.14 -21.24
N ALA A 323 -2.10 0.07 -19.95
CA ALA A 323 -3.10 1.03 -19.50
C ALA A 323 -2.76 2.47 -19.94
N ARG A 324 -1.48 2.89 -19.81
CA ARG A 324 -1.03 4.20 -20.29
C ARG A 324 -1.23 4.36 -21.80
N THR A 325 -0.85 3.36 -22.58
CA THR A 325 -1.02 3.38 -24.05
C THR A 325 -2.50 3.47 -24.43
N ARG A 326 -3.39 2.74 -23.76
CA ARG A 326 -4.85 2.85 -24.00
C ARG A 326 -5.33 4.30 -23.83
N GLN A 327 -4.87 4.99 -22.79
CA GLN A 327 -5.25 6.38 -22.50
C GLN A 327 -4.68 7.37 -23.52
N GLU A 328 -3.44 7.20 -23.96
CA GLU A 328 -2.84 8.03 -24.99
C GLU A 328 -3.61 7.93 -26.31
N LEU A 329 -4.04 6.74 -26.70
CA LEU A 329 -4.86 6.51 -27.90
C LEU A 329 -6.23 7.18 -27.80
N HIS A 330 -6.89 7.08 -26.64
CA HIS A 330 -8.17 7.75 -26.38
C HIS A 330 -8.04 9.27 -26.51
N THR A 331 -7.00 9.86 -25.96
CA THR A 331 -6.76 11.31 -26.01
C THR A 331 -6.52 11.79 -27.45
N GLN A 332 -5.75 11.05 -28.25
CA GLN A 332 -5.49 11.39 -29.66
C GLN A 332 -6.76 11.32 -30.53
N THR A 333 -7.61 10.33 -30.25
CA THR A 333 -8.87 10.17 -31.00
C THR A 333 -9.84 11.34 -30.75
N PHE A 334 -9.87 11.89 -29.54
CA PHE A 334 -10.68 13.05 -29.19
C PHE A 334 -10.16 14.34 -29.83
N HIS A 335 -8.85 14.54 -29.91
CA HIS A 335 -8.25 15.72 -30.55
C HIS A 335 -8.34 15.65 -32.08
N GLY A 336 -8.21 14.49 -32.69
CA GLY A 336 -8.35 14.28 -34.13
C GLY A 336 -9.76 14.59 -34.66
N ARG A 337 -10.80 14.30 -33.87
CA ARG A 337 -12.20 14.65 -34.25
C ARG A 337 -12.55 16.13 -34.14
N ARG A 338 -11.80 16.92 -33.37
CA ARG A 338 -12.00 18.37 -33.24
C ARG A 338 -11.33 19.17 -34.37
N SER A 339 -10.39 18.59 -35.09
CA SER A 339 -9.66 19.30 -36.17
C SER A 339 -10.27 19.16 -37.57
N GLU A 340 -11.19 18.22 -37.79
CA GLU A 340 -11.97 18.13 -39.03
C GLU A 340 -13.34 18.74 -38.79
N GLY A 341 -13.47 20.02 -39.18
CA GLY A 341 -14.72 20.76 -39.14
C GLY A 341 -15.73 20.18 -40.12
N ASP A 342 -16.59 19.28 -39.65
CA ASP A 342 -17.77 18.85 -40.39
C ASP A 342 -19.00 19.63 -39.87
N PRO A 343 -19.65 20.47 -40.72
CA PRO A 343 -20.75 21.36 -40.31
C PRO A 343 -22.11 20.66 -40.16
N LEU A 344 -22.17 19.33 -40.24
CA LEU A 344 -23.44 18.58 -40.25
C LEU A 344 -23.52 17.55 -39.08
N LEU A 345 -23.56 18.02 -37.84
CA LEU A 345 -24.09 17.22 -36.75
C LEU A 345 -25.50 17.75 -36.38
N PRO A 346 -26.51 16.87 -36.31
CA PRO A 346 -27.85 17.26 -35.85
C PRO A 346 -27.77 17.79 -34.41
N GLN A 347 -28.40 18.94 -34.17
CA GLN A 347 -28.63 19.47 -32.83
C GLN A 347 -29.36 18.38 -32.02
N GLN A 348 -28.71 17.84 -31.03
CA GLN A 348 -29.34 16.91 -30.07
C GLN A 348 -30.40 17.69 -29.29
N ASN A 349 -31.62 17.19 -29.30
CA ASN A 349 -32.74 17.68 -28.51
C ASN A 349 -32.38 17.63 -27.01
N PRO A 350 -32.58 18.71 -26.25
CA PRO A 350 -32.25 18.74 -24.81
C PRO A 350 -33.21 17.93 -23.91
N ASP A 351 -34.23 17.28 -24.46
CA ASP A 351 -35.28 16.58 -23.70
C ASP A 351 -35.20 15.04 -23.73
N ALA A 352 -34.14 14.44 -24.24
CA ALA A 352 -33.92 13.01 -24.01
C ALA A 352 -33.24 12.83 -22.66
N GLY A 353 -33.99 12.36 -21.64
CA GLY A 353 -33.52 12.02 -20.28
C GLY A 353 -32.47 10.91 -20.34
N GLY A 354 -31.25 11.25 -20.70
CA GLY A 354 -30.07 10.43 -20.63
C GLY A 354 -29.23 10.91 -19.45
N ASP A 355 -28.68 9.96 -18.68
CA ASP A 355 -27.72 10.19 -17.62
C ASP A 355 -26.78 11.35 -17.97
N GLN A 356 -26.87 12.43 -17.20
CA GLN A 356 -25.92 13.53 -17.29
C GLN A 356 -24.54 12.95 -17.04
N LYS A 357 -23.78 12.69 -18.09
CA LYS A 357 -22.35 12.41 -17.98
C LYS A 357 -21.72 13.63 -17.31
N THR A 358 -21.63 13.60 -16.00
CA THR A 358 -20.88 14.60 -15.25
C THR A 358 -19.44 14.58 -15.74
N GLU A 359 -18.95 15.74 -16.18
CA GLU A 359 -17.56 15.86 -16.62
C GLU A 359 -16.61 15.44 -15.50
N PRO A 360 -15.51 14.77 -15.82
CA PRO A 360 -14.55 14.34 -14.81
C PRO A 360 -13.88 15.56 -14.19
N ASP A 361 -13.83 15.58 -12.86
CA ASP A 361 -13.24 16.62 -12.03
C ASP A 361 -12.15 16.08 -11.09
N THR A 362 -11.87 14.78 -11.18
CA THR A 362 -10.95 14.07 -10.31
C THR A 362 -10.06 13.12 -11.11
N TRP A 363 -8.75 13.12 -10.82
CA TRP A 363 -7.77 12.25 -11.46
C TRP A 363 -7.21 11.26 -10.45
N ILE A 364 -7.13 10.01 -10.86
CA ILE A 364 -6.68 8.88 -10.05
C ILE A 364 -5.42 8.27 -10.66
N TYR A 365 -4.37 8.14 -9.85
CA TYR A 365 -3.08 7.57 -10.21
C TYR A 365 -2.78 6.35 -9.33
N PRO A 366 -2.80 5.12 -9.86
CA PRO A 366 -2.44 3.93 -9.09
C PRO A 366 -0.93 3.83 -8.93
N LEU A 367 -0.41 4.12 -7.73
CA LEU A 367 1.01 4.02 -7.42
C LEU A 367 1.38 2.60 -7.00
N ILE A 368 2.38 2.00 -7.64
CA ILE A 368 2.79 0.63 -7.42
C ILE A 368 4.21 0.59 -6.86
N GLN A 369 4.39 -0.14 -5.74
CA GLN A 369 5.67 -0.31 -5.08
C GLN A 369 6.01 -1.78 -4.92
N MET A 370 6.94 -2.28 -5.75
CA MET A 370 7.43 -3.66 -5.69
C MET A 370 8.97 -3.67 -5.81
N LYS A 371 9.63 -3.09 -4.80
CA LYS A 371 11.09 -2.88 -4.79
C LYS A 371 11.93 -4.14 -5.11
N PRO A 372 11.55 -5.37 -4.66
CA PRO A 372 12.27 -6.58 -5.06
C PRO A 372 12.28 -6.83 -6.57
N PHE A 373 11.35 -6.25 -7.30
CA PHE A 373 11.21 -6.33 -8.76
C PHE A 373 11.69 -5.04 -9.47
N GLY A 374 12.29 -4.08 -8.75
CA GLY A 374 12.76 -2.83 -9.33
C GLY A 374 11.65 -1.79 -9.59
N ILE A 375 10.41 -2.03 -9.15
CA ILE A 375 9.29 -1.09 -9.30
C ILE A 375 9.21 -0.24 -8.04
N GLN A 376 9.46 1.08 -8.17
CA GLN A 376 9.56 2.03 -7.05
C GLN A 376 8.75 3.31 -7.30
N ILE A 377 7.60 3.19 -7.95
CA ILE A 377 6.79 4.34 -8.40
C ILE A 377 6.23 5.12 -7.20
N ASP A 378 5.69 4.45 -6.19
CA ASP A 378 5.19 5.10 -4.97
C ASP A 378 6.29 5.86 -4.24
N GLU A 379 7.49 5.28 -4.13
CA GLU A 379 8.66 5.93 -3.52
C GLU A 379 9.03 7.21 -4.27
N ILE A 380 9.13 7.14 -5.61
CA ILE A 380 9.46 8.29 -6.46
C ILE A 380 8.43 9.41 -6.28
N VAL A 381 7.14 9.08 -6.36
CA VAL A 381 6.07 10.08 -6.24
C VAL A 381 6.06 10.70 -4.84
N THR A 382 6.15 9.88 -3.80
CA THR A 382 6.15 10.36 -2.41
C THR A 382 7.37 11.26 -2.12
N GLU A 383 8.56 10.84 -2.53
CA GLU A 383 9.79 11.65 -2.34
C GLU A 383 9.71 12.96 -3.11
N THR A 384 9.20 12.95 -4.34
CA THR A 384 8.99 14.16 -5.14
C THR A 384 8.00 15.11 -4.47
N LEU A 385 6.83 14.61 -4.04
CA LEU A 385 5.81 15.43 -3.37
C LEU A 385 6.34 16.08 -2.08
N LEU A 386 7.12 15.34 -1.30
CA LEU A 386 7.71 15.88 -0.07
C LEU A 386 8.84 16.85 -0.37
N THR A 387 9.70 16.59 -1.36
CA THR A 387 10.83 17.44 -1.74
C THR A 387 10.36 18.79 -2.29
N GLU A 388 9.30 18.77 -3.09
CA GLU A 388 8.75 19.93 -3.79
C GLU A 388 7.70 20.69 -2.97
N ALA A 389 7.49 20.28 -1.73
CA ALA A 389 6.58 20.97 -0.83
C ALA A 389 7.08 22.38 -0.52
N GLU A 390 6.39 23.38 -1.01
CA GLU A 390 6.72 24.78 -0.92
C GLU A 390 6.47 25.34 0.49
N ARG A 391 7.03 26.53 0.74
CA ARG A 391 6.72 27.30 1.96
C ARG A 391 5.23 27.66 1.96
N GLY A 392 4.53 27.35 3.07
CA GLY A 392 3.08 27.55 3.21
C GLY A 392 2.24 26.35 2.79
N ALA A 393 2.82 25.36 2.10
CA ALA A 393 2.11 24.10 1.87
C ALA A 393 1.88 23.37 3.20
N ARG A 394 0.67 22.83 3.39
CA ARG A 394 0.31 22.01 4.56
C ARG A 394 0.27 20.55 4.16
N ILE A 395 0.98 19.71 4.90
CA ILE A 395 1.01 18.27 4.67
C ILE A 395 0.44 17.57 5.89
N HIS A 396 -0.66 16.83 5.69
CA HIS A 396 -1.20 15.94 6.70
C HIS A 396 -0.69 14.52 6.43
N LEU A 397 0.13 14.00 7.33
CA LEU A 397 0.62 12.63 7.31
C LEU A 397 -0.09 11.83 8.39
N THR A 398 -0.72 10.74 8.01
CA THR A 398 -1.38 9.81 8.94
C THR A 398 -0.70 8.47 8.88
N THR A 399 -0.36 7.89 10.04
CA THR A 399 0.15 6.53 10.13
C THR A 399 -0.22 5.85 11.44
N GLY A 400 -0.68 4.59 11.37
CA GLY A 400 -0.92 3.77 12.56
C GLY A 400 0.35 3.31 13.26
N TYR A 401 1.51 3.42 12.59
CA TYR A 401 2.82 2.96 13.10
C TYR A 401 3.89 3.96 12.69
N PHE A 402 4.41 4.72 13.65
CA PHE A 402 5.49 5.67 13.37
C PHE A 402 6.82 4.94 13.20
N ASN A 403 7.11 4.55 11.97
CA ASN A 403 8.35 3.88 11.60
C ASN A 403 8.93 4.41 10.29
N LEU A 404 8.90 5.73 10.14
CA LEU A 404 9.52 6.41 9.01
C LEU A 404 11.02 6.05 8.94
N THR A 405 11.54 5.92 7.73
CA THR A 405 12.99 5.80 7.55
C THR A 405 13.65 7.11 7.90
N GLN A 406 14.95 7.09 8.26
CA GLN A 406 15.71 8.30 8.49
C GLN A 406 15.63 9.23 7.28
N ALA A 407 15.72 8.70 6.06
CA ALA A 407 15.61 9.49 4.84
C ALA A 407 14.30 10.30 4.74
N TYR A 408 13.17 9.70 5.12
CA TYR A 408 11.89 10.43 5.15
C TYR A 408 11.82 11.44 6.30
N MET A 409 12.39 11.12 7.46
CA MET A 409 12.48 12.06 8.58
C MET A 409 13.35 13.27 8.21
N ASP A 410 14.53 13.04 7.62
CA ASP A 410 15.43 14.08 7.13
C ASP A 410 14.75 14.95 6.06
N LEU A 411 13.98 14.32 5.16
CA LEU A 411 13.24 15.02 4.12
C LEU A 411 12.18 15.95 4.73
N ILE A 412 11.38 15.49 5.69
CA ILE A 412 10.41 16.33 6.41
C ILE A 412 11.11 17.51 7.09
N LEU A 413 12.26 17.29 7.71
CA LEU A 413 13.00 18.34 8.41
C LEU A 413 13.67 19.34 7.46
N SER A 414 14.02 18.93 6.24
CA SER A 414 14.70 19.78 5.25
C SER A 414 13.76 20.67 4.44
N THR A 415 12.47 20.34 4.34
CA THR A 415 11.49 21.12 3.58
C THR A 415 10.96 22.31 4.38
N ARG A 416 10.24 23.22 3.70
CA ARG A 416 9.65 24.42 4.33
C ARG A 416 8.15 24.32 4.57
N ALA A 417 7.54 23.20 4.23
CA ALA A 417 6.11 22.93 4.43
C ALA A 417 5.77 22.76 5.92
N GLU A 418 4.51 23.00 6.26
CA GLU A 418 3.93 22.68 7.56
C GLU A 418 3.46 21.23 7.59
N TYR A 419 3.80 20.48 8.63
CA TYR A 419 3.41 19.08 8.78
C TYR A 419 2.51 18.88 10.00
N GLN A 420 1.38 18.24 9.78
CA GLN A 420 0.55 17.68 10.84
C GLN A 420 0.59 16.15 10.74
N ILE A 421 1.25 15.52 11.70
CA ILE A 421 1.47 14.06 11.69
C ILE A 421 0.54 13.42 12.72
N LEU A 422 -0.44 12.64 12.25
CA LEU A 422 -1.38 11.92 13.10
C LEU A 422 -0.92 10.47 13.28
N LEU A 423 -0.73 10.06 14.52
CA LEU A 423 -0.20 8.77 14.93
C LEU A 423 -1.21 7.98 15.75
N ALA A 424 -1.02 6.67 15.88
CA ALA A 424 -1.73 5.90 16.89
C ALA A 424 -1.09 6.14 18.27
N SER A 425 -1.89 6.47 19.29
CA SER A 425 -1.38 6.37 20.67
C SER A 425 -0.98 4.92 20.97
N PRO A 426 -0.08 4.67 21.95
CA PRO A 426 0.37 3.32 22.28
C PRO A 426 -0.76 2.32 22.54
N GLU A 427 -1.84 2.76 23.18
CA GLU A 427 -2.98 1.94 23.58
C GLU A 427 -3.84 1.48 22.39
N VAL A 428 -3.89 2.28 21.33
CA VAL A 428 -4.65 1.95 20.10
C VAL A 428 -3.77 1.39 18.99
N ASN A 429 -2.49 1.13 19.29
CA ASN A 429 -1.58 0.41 18.39
C ASN A 429 -1.99 -1.06 18.30
N GLY A 430 -2.04 -1.62 17.08
CA GLY A 430 -2.47 -3.00 16.87
C GLY A 430 -1.61 -4.10 17.54
N PHE A 431 -0.45 -3.75 18.10
CA PHE A 431 0.42 -4.64 18.88
C PHE A 431 0.32 -4.42 20.40
N PHE A 432 -0.51 -3.49 20.86
CA PHE A 432 -0.70 -3.24 22.28
C PHE A 432 -1.24 -4.49 23.00
N GLY A 433 -0.62 -4.87 24.10
CA GLY A 433 -0.98 -6.09 24.84
C GLY A 433 -0.60 -7.41 24.17
N ALA A 434 0.11 -7.39 23.04
CA ALA A 434 0.56 -8.61 22.37
C ALA A 434 1.60 -9.37 23.22
N LYS A 435 1.57 -10.72 23.13
CA LYS A 435 2.48 -11.58 23.90
C LYS A 435 3.88 -11.63 23.28
N GLY A 436 4.91 -11.75 24.13
CA GLY A 436 6.30 -11.95 23.72
C GLY A 436 6.92 -10.69 23.12
N VAL A 437 7.77 -10.85 22.09
CA VAL A 437 8.51 -9.75 21.43
C VAL A 437 7.57 -8.74 20.77
N ALA A 438 6.44 -9.20 20.25
CA ALA A 438 5.46 -8.32 19.61
C ALA A 438 4.88 -7.26 20.58
N GLY A 439 4.79 -7.56 21.88
CA GLY A 439 4.35 -6.60 22.90
C GLY A 439 5.33 -5.44 23.16
N ALA A 440 6.58 -5.53 22.66
CA ALA A 440 7.55 -4.46 22.75
C ALA A 440 7.47 -3.49 21.53
N ILE A 441 6.72 -3.84 20.48
CA ILE A 441 6.61 -3.04 19.25
C ILE A 441 6.04 -1.64 19.51
N PRO A 442 4.97 -1.43 20.28
CA PRO A 442 4.47 -0.09 20.57
C PRO A 442 5.54 0.80 21.23
N ALA A 443 6.30 0.26 22.18
CA ALA A 443 7.38 1.01 22.84
C ALA A 443 8.51 1.39 21.86
N ALA A 444 8.80 0.53 20.87
CA ALA A 444 9.78 0.84 19.83
C ALA A 444 9.32 1.99 18.93
N TYR A 445 8.04 2.05 18.58
CA TYR A 445 7.49 3.17 17.79
C TYR A 445 7.52 4.48 18.59
N VAL A 446 7.13 4.46 19.86
CA VAL A 446 7.23 5.62 20.76
C VAL A 446 8.69 6.11 20.86
N TYR A 447 9.66 5.19 20.89
CA TYR A 447 11.08 5.57 20.92
C TYR A 447 11.51 6.30 19.62
N ILE A 448 11.12 5.78 18.45
CA ILE A 448 11.42 6.41 17.16
C ILE A 448 10.74 7.79 17.07
N GLU A 449 9.49 7.89 17.49
CA GLU A 449 8.73 9.13 17.56
C GLU A 449 9.41 10.17 18.45
N HIS A 450 9.84 9.74 19.65
CA HIS A 450 10.55 10.61 20.59
C HIS A 450 11.89 11.12 20.01
N GLN A 451 12.63 10.26 19.31
CA GLN A 451 13.87 10.66 18.65
C GLN A 451 13.59 11.72 17.57
N PHE A 452 12.63 11.48 16.70
CA PHE A 452 12.24 12.42 15.66
C PHE A 452 11.76 13.74 16.25
N TYR A 453 10.89 13.72 17.27
CA TYR A 453 10.39 14.94 17.89
C TYR A 453 11.49 15.72 18.64
N SER A 454 12.44 15.03 19.25
CA SER A 454 13.62 15.67 19.84
C SER A 454 14.44 16.41 18.80
N GLU A 455 14.59 15.86 17.60
CA GLU A 455 15.28 16.50 16.48
C GLU A 455 14.50 17.72 15.97
N VAL A 456 13.17 17.62 15.83
CA VAL A 456 12.27 18.77 15.55
C VAL A 456 12.51 19.90 16.55
N CYS A 457 12.61 19.59 17.86
CA CYS A 457 12.84 20.56 18.92
C CYS A 457 14.25 21.17 18.83
N CYS A 458 15.28 20.36 18.59
CA CYS A 458 16.67 20.85 18.45
C CYS A 458 16.81 21.80 17.26
N LEU A 459 16.05 21.60 16.19
CA LEU A 459 16.04 22.47 15.01
C LEU A 459 15.08 23.67 15.14
N GLY A 460 14.35 23.82 16.25
CA GLY A 460 13.39 24.90 16.46
C GLY A 460 12.19 24.86 15.51
N GLN A 461 11.75 23.65 15.08
CA GLN A 461 10.72 23.47 14.05
C GLN A 461 9.34 23.04 14.60
N GLN A 462 9.11 23.19 15.90
CA GLN A 462 7.87 22.72 16.56
C GLN A 462 6.60 23.39 16.03
N ASP A 463 6.71 24.64 15.59
CA ASP A 463 5.57 25.37 15.01
C ASP A 463 5.17 24.81 13.64
N ARG A 464 6.14 24.26 12.89
CA ARG A 464 5.99 23.73 11.54
C ARG A 464 5.68 22.24 11.51
N VAL A 465 6.24 21.45 12.45
CA VAL A 465 6.08 19.98 12.52
C VAL A 465 5.35 19.61 13.80
N GLN A 466 4.07 19.31 13.68
CA GLN A 466 3.19 18.99 14.79
C GLN A 466 2.85 17.50 14.79
N LEU A 467 3.12 16.82 15.91
CA LEU A 467 2.71 15.43 16.14
C LEU A 467 1.42 15.40 16.96
N ARG A 468 0.47 14.58 16.55
CA ARG A 468 -0.82 14.38 17.21
C ARG A 468 -1.10 12.89 17.33
N GLU A 469 -1.70 12.48 18.44
CA GLU A 469 -2.09 11.08 18.69
C GLU A 469 -3.59 10.89 18.51
N TYR A 470 -3.96 9.82 17.80
CA TYR A 470 -5.32 9.31 17.77
C TYR A 470 -5.53 8.37 18.95
N TYR A 471 -6.60 8.58 19.68
CA TYR A 471 -7.05 7.69 20.73
C TYR A 471 -8.58 7.51 20.67
N ARG A 472 -9.01 6.26 20.73
CA ARG A 472 -10.43 5.89 20.91
C ARG A 472 -10.48 4.59 21.71
N ASN A 473 -11.18 4.61 22.85
CA ASN A 473 -11.26 3.46 23.76
C ASN A 473 -11.86 2.23 23.05
N GLY A 474 -11.22 1.06 23.19
CA GLY A 474 -11.64 -0.20 22.57
C GLY A 474 -11.40 -0.29 21.06
N TRP A 475 -10.74 0.71 20.46
CA TRP A 475 -10.41 0.72 19.04
C TRP A 475 -8.91 0.58 18.82
N THR A 476 -8.53 0.18 17.60
CA THR A 476 -7.16 0.30 17.10
C THR A 476 -7.12 1.20 15.88
N PHE A 477 -5.98 1.85 15.64
CA PHE A 477 -5.80 2.79 14.54
C PHE A 477 -4.82 2.23 13.51
N HIS A 478 -5.22 2.27 12.23
CA HIS A 478 -4.42 1.69 11.15
C HIS A 478 -4.43 2.53 9.86
N ALA A 479 -5.11 3.68 9.84
CA ALA A 479 -5.16 4.55 8.68
C ALA A 479 -3.76 5.07 8.28
N LYS A 480 -3.55 5.26 6.99
CA LYS A 480 -2.32 5.79 6.39
C LYS A 480 -2.69 6.69 5.22
N ASP A 481 -2.30 7.95 5.34
CA ASP A 481 -2.58 8.96 4.33
C ASP A 481 -1.42 9.96 4.27
N LEU A 482 -1.20 10.51 3.10
CA LEU A 482 -0.43 11.73 2.88
C LEU A 482 -1.32 12.70 2.10
N LEU A 483 -1.64 13.84 2.69
CA LEU A 483 -2.52 14.85 2.11
C LEU A 483 -1.75 16.17 2.03
N PRO A 484 -1.09 16.48 0.90
CA PRO A 484 -0.55 17.80 0.66
C PRO A 484 -1.70 18.75 0.28
N PHE A 485 -1.86 19.81 1.07
CA PHE A 485 -2.72 20.95 0.75
C PHE A 485 -1.84 22.10 0.31
N ALA A 486 -2.07 22.64 -0.88
CA ALA A 486 -1.61 23.97 -1.20
C ALA A 486 -2.45 25.00 -0.42
N ASP A 487 -1.95 26.21 -0.26
CA ASP A 487 -2.64 27.31 0.43
C ASP A 487 -4.07 27.49 -0.11
N SER A 488 -4.95 28.07 0.69
CA SER A 488 -6.40 28.20 0.49
C SER A 488 -6.86 28.80 -0.85
N ASP A 489 -5.92 29.28 -1.66
CA ASP A 489 -6.20 29.97 -2.93
C ASP A 489 -5.95 29.11 -4.18
N LEU A 490 -5.57 27.83 -4.03
CA LEU A 490 -5.41 26.94 -5.18
C LEU A 490 -6.57 25.93 -5.27
N PRO A 491 -7.18 25.81 -6.45
CA PRO A 491 -8.38 24.96 -6.65
C PRO A 491 -8.10 23.45 -6.65
N TYR A 492 -6.89 23.00 -6.29
CA TYR A 492 -6.49 21.61 -6.39
C TYR A 492 -6.04 21.05 -5.04
N SER A 493 -6.60 19.90 -4.63
CA SER A 493 -6.12 19.12 -3.50
C SER A 493 -5.68 17.73 -3.97
N LEU A 494 -4.53 17.26 -3.47
CA LEU A 494 -4.04 15.90 -3.71
C LEU A 494 -4.29 15.05 -2.48
N ARG A 495 -4.83 13.85 -2.68
CA ARG A 495 -4.90 12.82 -1.63
C ARG A 495 -4.08 11.62 -2.07
N VAL A 496 -3.05 11.31 -1.32
CA VAL A 496 -2.27 10.08 -1.49
C VAL A 496 -2.58 9.18 -0.31
N THR A 497 -3.26 8.07 -0.54
CA THR A 497 -3.43 7.05 0.49
C THR A 497 -2.18 6.19 0.47
N LEU A 498 -1.30 6.41 1.44
CA LEU A 498 -0.01 5.74 1.55
C LEU A 498 -0.04 4.57 2.53
N ALA A 499 0.59 3.46 2.18
CA ALA A 499 1.11 2.56 3.18
C ALA A 499 2.60 2.77 3.33
N LEU A 500 2.98 3.72 4.09
CA LEU A 500 4.36 3.83 4.56
C LEU A 500 4.67 2.64 5.47
N TYR A 501 5.09 1.53 4.90
CA TYR A 501 5.71 0.42 5.63
C TYR A 501 7.20 0.41 5.34
N SER A 502 7.94 1.13 6.16
CA SER A 502 9.35 0.92 6.33
C SER A 502 9.54 -0.02 7.51
N THR A 503 9.90 -1.28 7.27
CA THR A 503 10.46 -2.10 8.31
C THR A 503 11.90 -1.65 8.53
N CYS A 504 12.12 -0.75 9.47
CA CYS A 504 13.45 -0.53 10.00
C CYS A 504 13.82 -1.77 10.82
N PRO A 505 14.90 -2.51 10.52
CA PRO A 505 15.45 -3.45 11.47
C PRO A 505 15.84 -2.64 12.70
N LEU A 506 15.38 -3.05 13.88
CA LEU A 506 15.80 -2.47 15.15
C LEU A 506 17.33 -2.48 15.20
N LYS A 507 17.97 -1.33 15.07
CA LYS A 507 19.40 -1.20 15.34
C LYS A 507 19.63 -1.54 16.79
N PRO A 508 20.61 -2.40 17.13
CA PRO A 508 21.01 -2.57 18.52
C PRO A 508 21.55 -1.25 19.03
N MET A 509 21.07 -0.83 20.19
CA MET A 509 21.54 0.37 20.88
C MET A 509 23.03 0.21 21.26
N GLY A 510 23.87 1.13 20.83
CA GLY A 510 25.25 1.31 21.29
C GLY A 510 26.34 0.98 20.26
N GLY A 511 26.74 1.97 19.47
CA GLY A 511 27.95 1.97 18.67
C GLY A 511 28.06 3.22 17.82
N PRO A 512 29.28 3.79 17.61
CA PRO A 512 29.44 5.01 16.83
C PRO A 512 29.04 4.81 15.38
N CYS A 513 28.51 5.85 14.79
CA CYS A 513 28.05 5.99 13.42
C CYS A 513 29.13 5.55 12.41
N LEU A 514 28.96 4.40 11.81
CA LEU A 514 29.67 4.00 10.60
C LEU A 514 28.63 3.88 9.48
N GLU A 515 28.81 4.68 8.45
CA GLU A 515 28.06 4.62 7.20
C GLU A 515 28.00 3.18 6.66
N GLN A 516 26.87 2.54 6.86
CA GLN A 516 26.53 1.34 6.11
C GLN A 516 25.16 1.57 5.47
N ARG A 517 25.20 1.70 4.14
CA ARG A 517 24.00 1.65 3.29
C ARG A 517 23.33 0.29 3.46
N HIS A 518 22.43 0.18 4.42
CA HIS A 518 21.58 -1.01 4.56
C HIS A 518 20.39 -0.90 3.63
N THR A 519 20.34 -1.81 2.68
CA THR A 519 19.21 -2.04 1.78
C THR A 519 18.00 -2.44 2.63
N VAL A 520 17.09 -1.50 2.84
CA VAL A 520 15.79 -1.79 3.48
C VAL A 520 14.96 -2.61 2.51
N GLN A 521 14.61 -3.82 2.91
CA GLN A 521 13.70 -4.66 2.11
C GLN A 521 12.29 -4.09 2.19
N ARG A 522 11.76 -3.63 1.07
CA ARG A 522 10.43 -3.03 0.95
C ARG A 522 9.43 -4.04 0.36
N ARG A 523 8.19 -3.94 0.80
CA ARG A 523 7.08 -4.85 0.47
C ARG A 523 6.45 -4.46 -0.86
N ALA A 524 5.83 -5.42 -1.56
CA ALA A 524 4.98 -5.14 -2.70
C ALA A 524 3.64 -4.53 -2.23
N ALA A 525 3.28 -3.38 -2.75
CA ALA A 525 2.02 -2.70 -2.45
C ALA A 525 1.55 -1.90 -3.69
N ALA A 526 0.25 -1.80 -3.89
CA ALA A 526 -0.36 -0.90 -4.85
C ALA A 526 -1.17 0.18 -4.11
N TRP A 527 -1.08 1.41 -4.54
CA TRP A 527 -1.66 2.57 -3.89
C TRP A 527 -2.39 3.47 -4.87
N LEU A 528 -3.23 4.32 -4.33
CA LEU A 528 -4.02 5.28 -5.07
C LEU A 528 -3.56 6.70 -4.73
N CYS A 529 -3.27 7.47 -5.76
CA CYS A 529 -3.13 8.91 -5.69
C CYS A 529 -4.36 9.53 -6.36
N VAL A 530 -5.09 10.37 -5.65
CA VAL A 530 -6.29 11.04 -6.15
C VAL A 530 -6.04 12.54 -6.18
N ALA A 531 -6.12 13.16 -7.35
CA ALA A 531 -6.08 14.61 -7.52
C ALA A 531 -7.47 15.12 -7.87
N THR A 532 -8.00 16.06 -7.10
CA THR A 532 -9.31 16.69 -7.37
C THR A 532 -9.10 18.13 -7.84
N GLY A 533 -9.75 18.52 -8.95
CA GLY A 533 -9.84 19.90 -9.41
C GLY A 533 -11.22 20.46 -9.06
N GLN A 534 -11.28 21.64 -8.46
CA GLN A 534 -12.51 22.42 -8.44
C GLN A 534 -12.46 23.36 -9.64
N HIS A 535 -13.43 23.26 -10.54
CA HIS A 535 -13.67 24.31 -11.51
C HIS A 535 -14.27 25.52 -10.79
N PRO A 536 -13.85 26.78 -11.16
CA PRO A 536 -14.40 28.00 -10.59
C PRO A 536 -15.86 28.16 -10.91
#